data_26160b17116205c7ba10bfe7a31bc7fe
#
_entry.id   26160b17116205c7ba10bfe7a31bc7fe
#
_cell.length_a   1.000
_cell.length_b   1.000
_cell.length_c   1.000
_cell.angle_alpha   90.00
_cell.angle_beta   90.00
_cell.angle_gamma   90.00
#
_symmetry.space_group_name_H-M   'P 1'
#
loop_
_entity.id
_entity.type
_entity.pdbx_description
1 polymer ?
#
loop_
_entity_poly.entity_id
_entity_poly.type
_entity_poly.pdbx_seq_one_letter_code
_entity_poly.pdbx_strand_id
1 'polypeptide(L)'
;PVLLKASAGGGGRGIRRCDRPEDLSAAFAEAKAEAQACFGNDEMYLEKLVLRPRHIEFQVLADRYGNVIHLGDRDCSVQRRNQKLIEEAPARCLTPELRERMGAAAVKAAKAVGYENAGTVEFLLDPDREHFYFMEMNTRIQVEHGVTELVTGVDLVRQQLRIASGLALRLRQEDVTLQGHAIECRINAEDPVQGFRPCPGRVDFLHFPGGPGVRVDSCLYSGCELSPYYDSMAAKILAYAPTRMETIRRMRRCLEEFTLEGFPTNAELSYQILYHPEFILGECTTAFLDEHLSELLEFSRKLSESGVDA
;
A
#
# COMPACT_ATOMS: atom_id res chain seq x y z
N PRO A 1 -4.16 -6.03 -24.16
CA PRO A 1 -3.84 -7.08 -23.20
C PRO A 1 -4.97 -7.29 -22.19
N VAL A 2 -5.08 -8.52 -21.66
CA VAL A 2 -6.10 -8.90 -20.68
C VAL A 2 -5.47 -9.67 -19.52
N LEU A 3 -6.18 -9.70 -18.39
CA LEU A 3 -5.91 -10.61 -17.28
C LEU A 3 -6.98 -11.69 -17.24
N LEU A 4 -6.53 -12.92 -17.13
CA LEU A 4 -7.35 -14.06 -16.74
C LEU A 4 -7.31 -14.18 -15.24
N LYS A 5 -8.47 -14.29 -14.59
CA LYS A 5 -8.57 -14.42 -13.13
C LYS A 5 -9.52 -15.54 -12.74
N ALA A 6 -9.13 -16.31 -11.72
CA ALA A 6 -10.01 -17.29 -11.10
C ALA A 6 -11.07 -16.60 -10.23
N SER A 7 -12.36 -16.97 -10.38
CA SER A 7 -13.48 -16.40 -9.60
C SER A 7 -13.30 -16.62 -8.08
N ALA A 8 -12.74 -17.76 -7.69
CA ALA A 8 -12.38 -18.06 -6.29
C ALA A 8 -10.94 -17.69 -5.93
N GLY A 9 -10.23 -16.98 -6.82
CA GLY A 9 -8.82 -16.64 -6.67
C GLY A 9 -8.55 -15.56 -5.63
N GLY A 10 -7.33 -15.57 -5.08
CA GLY A 10 -6.84 -14.56 -4.16
C GLY A 10 -5.33 -14.67 -3.98
N GLY A 11 -4.69 -13.61 -3.46
CA GLY A 11 -3.25 -13.62 -3.19
C GLY A 11 -2.35 -13.81 -4.41
N GLY A 12 -2.81 -13.37 -5.60
CA GLY A 12 -2.03 -13.46 -6.85
C GLY A 12 -2.05 -14.84 -7.54
N ARG A 13 -2.77 -15.83 -7.00
CA ARG A 13 -2.92 -17.16 -7.60
C ARG A 13 -4.11 -17.22 -8.54
N GLY A 14 -3.99 -18.03 -9.59
CA GLY A 14 -5.03 -18.14 -10.61
C GLY A 14 -5.14 -16.89 -11.49
N ILE A 15 -4.07 -16.12 -11.62
CA ILE A 15 -3.98 -14.93 -12.47
C ILE A 15 -2.97 -15.18 -13.59
N ARG A 16 -3.38 -14.91 -14.83
CA ARG A 16 -2.47 -14.94 -16.00
C ARG A 16 -2.66 -13.72 -16.87
N ARG A 17 -1.54 -13.08 -17.21
CA ARG A 17 -1.50 -12.02 -18.21
C ARG A 17 -1.49 -12.62 -19.60
N CYS A 18 -2.27 -12.04 -20.50
CA CYS A 18 -2.31 -12.41 -21.90
C CYS A 18 -2.18 -11.15 -22.75
N ASP A 19 -1.07 -11.01 -23.45
CA ASP A 19 -0.76 -9.83 -24.25
C ASP A 19 -1.29 -9.96 -25.69
N ARG A 20 -1.44 -11.17 -26.21
CA ARG A 20 -1.83 -11.46 -27.58
C ARG A 20 -2.99 -12.45 -27.63
N PRO A 21 -3.94 -12.29 -28.57
CA PRO A 21 -5.08 -13.18 -28.68
C PRO A 21 -4.71 -14.67 -28.87
N GLU A 22 -3.62 -14.95 -29.58
CA GLU A 22 -3.14 -16.31 -29.82
C GLU A 22 -2.69 -17.06 -28.55
N ASP A 23 -2.24 -16.35 -27.53
CA ASP A 23 -1.77 -16.93 -26.27
C ASP A 23 -2.94 -17.23 -25.30
N LEU A 24 -4.15 -16.72 -25.59
CA LEU A 24 -5.29 -16.73 -24.66
C LEU A 24 -5.73 -18.15 -24.29
N SER A 25 -5.80 -19.07 -25.26
CA SER A 25 -6.27 -20.44 -25.01
C SER A 25 -5.33 -21.23 -24.11
N ALA A 26 -4.01 -21.08 -24.30
CA ALA A 26 -3.00 -21.75 -23.47
C ALA A 26 -3.01 -21.18 -22.05
N ALA A 27 -2.97 -19.85 -21.93
CA ALA A 27 -3.02 -19.16 -20.66
C ALA A 27 -4.31 -19.48 -19.86
N PHE A 28 -5.44 -19.61 -20.55
CA PHE A 28 -6.72 -19.98 -19.93
C PHE A 28 -6.68 -21.42 -19.37
N ALA A 29 -6.15 -22.38 -20.14
CA ALA A 29 -6.07 -23.77 -19.69
C ALA A 29 -5.15 -23.91 -18.45
N GLU A 30 -3.99 -23.23 -18.45
CA GLU A 30 -3.07 -23.22 -17.32
C GLU A 30 -3.70 -22.57 -16.07
N ALA A 31 -4.30 -21.38 -16.23
CA ALA A 31 -4.91 -20.67 -15.11
C ALA A 31 -6.09 -21.45 -14.51
N LYS A 32 -6.88 -22.11 -15.36
CA LYS A 32 -8.00 -22.97 -14.96
C LYS A 32 -7.53 -24.18 -14.15
N ALA A 33 -6.46 -24.85 -14.60
CA ALA A 33 -5.89 -25.99 -13.88
C ALA A 33 -5.32 -25.58 -12.52
N GLU A 34 -4.64 -24.42 -12.44
CA GLU A 34 -4.15 -23.89 -11.17
C GLU A 34 -5.31 -23.50 -10.23
N ALA A 35 -6.35 -22.86 -10.74
CA ALA A 35 -7.53 -22.49 -9.95
C ALA A 35 -8.23 -23.70 -9.36
N GLN A 36 -8.41 -24.77 -10.16
CA GLN A 36 -8.95 -26.03 -9.67
C GLN A 36 -8.11 -26.65 -8.57
N ALA A 37 -6.79 -26.66 -8.74
CA ALA A 37 -5.88 -27.25 -7.77
C ALA A 37 -5.79 -26.45 -6.45
N CYS A 38 -5.82 -25.12 -6.53
CA CYS A 38 -5.64 -24.23 -5.37
C CYS A 38 -6.94 -23.94 -4.62
N PHE A 39 -8.07 -23.86 -5.34
CA PHE A 39 -9.34 -23.35 -4.78
C PHE A 39 -10.50 -24.35 -4.90
N GLY A 40 -10.33 -25.45 -5.64
CA GLY A 40 -11.40 -26.41 -5.91
C GLY A 40 -12.50 -25.85 -6.84
N ASN A 41 -12.23 -24.74 -7.48
CA ASN A 41 -13.13 -24.05 -8.41
C ASN A 41 -12.33 -23.56 -9.63
N ASP A 42 -12.76 -23.93 -10.83
CA ASP A 42 -12.10 -23.64 -12.08
C ASP A 42 -12.77 -22.53 -12.89
N GLU A 43 -13.74 -21.83 -12.29
CA GLU A 43 -14.41 -20.70 -12.92
C GLU A 43 -13.47 -19.52 -13.09
N MET A 44 -13.43 -18.99 -14.33
CA MET A 44 -12.51 -17.94 -14.75
C MET A 44 -13.27 -16.76 -15.35
N TYR A 45 -12.70 -15.58 -15.21
CA TYR A 45 -13.18 -14.38 -15.92
C TYR A 45 -12.02 -13.58 -16.51
N LEU A 46 -12.36 -12.67 -17.41
CA LEU A 46 -11.42 -11.81 -18.13
C LEU A 46 -11.60 -10.36 -17.66
N GLU A 47 -10.46 -9.70 -17.40
CA GLU A 47 -10.43 -8.27 -17.17
C GLU A 47 -9.52 -7.57 -18.20
N LYS A 48 -9.85 -6.31 -18.53
CA LYS A 48 -8.92 -5.44 -19.25
C LYS A 48 -7.68 -5.23 -18.40
N LEU A 49 -6.50 -5.45 -18.95
CA LEU A 49 -5.24 -5.08 -18.29
C LEU A 49 -4.99 -3.59 -18.49
N VAL A 50 -4.96 -2.84 -17.40
CA VAL A 50 -4.48 -1.46 -17.40
C VAL A 50 -2.97 -1.49 -17.27
N LEU A 51 -2.25 -0.91 -18.25
CA LEU A 51 -0.80 -0.91 -18.26
C LEU A 51 -0.25 0.24 -17.44
N ARG A 52 0.71 -0.05 -16.55
CA ARG A 52 1.36 0.96 -15.69
C ARG A 52 0.36 1.86 -14.94
N PRO A 53 -0.70 1.30 -14.31
CA PRO A 53 -1.64 2.10 -13.59
C PRO A 53 -1.01 2.65 -12.30
N ARG A 54 -1.70 3.63 -11.70
CA ARG A 54 -1.49 3.94 -10.30
C ARG A 54 -2.50 3.19 -9.44
N HIS A 55 -2.07 2.78 -8.27
CA HIS A 55 -2.94 2.17 -7.27
C HIS A 55 -3.41 3.26 -6.31
N ILE A 56 -4.63 3.71 -6.50
CA ILE A 56 -5.26 4.73 -5.66
C ILE A 56 -6.41 4.10 -4.90
N GLU A 57 -6.50 4.39 -3.62
CA GLU A 57 -7.55 3.84 -2.78
C GLU A 57 -8.20 4.89 -1.89
N PHE A 58 -9.44 4.64 -1.50
CA PHE A 58 -10.21 5.55 -0.66
C PHE A 58 -10.64 4.86 0.62
N GLN A 59 -10.28 5.45 1.77
CA GLN A 59 -10.76 5.01 3.06
C GLN A 59 -12.23 5.38 3.23
N VAL A 60 -13.08 4.40 3.53
CA VAL A 60 -14.49 4.63 3.83
C VAL A 60 -14.81 4.30 5.27
N LEU A 61 -15.80 5.02 5.82
CA LEU A 61 -16.48 4.70 7.07
C LEU A 61 -17.98 4.66 6.80
N ALA A 62 -18.64 3.63 7.31
CA ALA A 62 -20.07 3.44 7.14
C ALA A 62 -20.72 2.96 8.45
N ASP A 63 -21.90 3.46 8.77
CA ASP A 63 -22.68 2.98 9.91
C ASP A 63 -23.94 2.23 9.44
N ARG A 64 -24.58 1.53 10.36
CA ARG A 64 -25.82 0.79 10.11
C ARG A 64 -27.03 1.64 9.76
N TYR A 65 -26.94 2.95 9.89
CA TYR A 65 -28.01 3.90 9.62
C TYR A 65 -27.95 4.46 8.19
N GLY A 66 -26.98 3.99 7.38
CA GLY A 66 -26.81 4.38 5.99
C GLY A 66 -25.93 5.61 5.78
N ASN A 67 -25.30 6.13 6.85
CA ASN A 67 -24.30 7.17 6.70
C ASN A 67 -22.99 6.56 6.18
N VAL A 68 -22.51 7.03 5.05
CA VAL A 68 -21.25 6.59 4.43
C VAL A 68 -20.47 7.81 4.00
N ILE A 69 -19.23 7.90 4.45
CA ILE A 69 -18.28 8.95 4.07
C ILE A 69 -16.96 8.33 3.61
N HIS A 70 -16.16 9.09 2.87
CA HIS A 70 -14.75 8.76 2.65
C HIS A 70 -13.84 9.73 3.40
N LEU A 71 -12.67 9.25 3.81
CA LEU A 71 -11.65 10.01 4.53
C LEU A 71 -10.45 10.38 3.64
N GLY A 72 -10.69 10.56 2.34
CA GLY A 72 -9.64 10.85 1.36
C GLY A 72 -8.97 9.60 0.81
N ASP A 73 -7.96 9.87 0.03
CA ASP A 73 -7.24 8.94 -0.82
C ASP A 73 -5.83 8.63 -0.28
N ARG A 74 -5.33 7.47 -0.69
CA ARG A 74 -3.92 7.05 -0.56
C ARG A 74 -3.39 6.66 -1.94
N ASP A 75 -2.13 6.97 -2.21
CA ASP A 75 -1.37 6.42 -3.33
C ASP A 75 -0.52 5.26 -2.83
N CYS A 76 -0.78 4.07 -3.34
CA CYS A 76 -0.12 2.82 -2.98
C CYS A 76 0.62 2.22 -4.18
N SER A 77 1.06 3.05 -5.13
CA SER A 77 1.67 2.61 -6.39
C SER A 77 3.06 2.02 -6.19
N VAL A 78 3.80 2.41 -5.13
CA VAL A 78 5.11 1.83 -4.83
C VAL A 78 4.93 0.47 -4.16
N GLN A 79 4.98 -0.58 -4.98
CA GLN A 79 4.70 -1.96 -4.55
C GLN A 79 5.57 -2.96 -5.31
N ARG A 80 5.73 -4.15 -4.74
CA ARG A 80 6.40 -5.28 -5.37
C ARG A 80 5.45 -6.47 -5.40
N ARG A 81 5.18 -7.01 -6.60
CA ARG A 81 4.28 -8.16 -6.77
C ARG A 81 2.96 -8.00 -6.01
N ASN A 82 2.36 -6.84 -6.13
CA ASN A 82 1.12 -6.43 -5.45
C ASN A 82 1.24 -6.27 -3.91
N GLN A 83 2.44 -6.31 -3.33
CA GLN A 83 2.70 -5.94 -1.95
C GLN A 83 3.14 -4.48 -1.87
N LYS A 84 2.36 -3.66 -1.21
CA LYS A 84 2.65 -2.24 -0.97
C LYS A 84 3.90 -2.10 -0.10
N LEU A 85 4.78 -1.14 -0.42
CA LEU A 85 6.02 -0.86 0.30
C LEU A 85 6.07 0.56 0.86
N ILE A 86 5.60 1.53 0.07
CA ILE A 86 5.51 2.93 0.47
C ILE A 86 4.13 3.43 0.06
N GLU A 87 3.43 4.03 1.00
CA GLU A 87 2.12 4.63 0.81
C GLU A 87 2.15 6.11 1.19
N GLU A 88 1.40 6.93 0.47
CA GLU A 88 1.30 8.34 0.77
C GLU A 88 -0.15 8.85 0.73
N ALA A 89 -0.45 9.86 1.53
CA ALA A 89 -1.73 10.56 1.55
C ALA A 89 -1.51 12.08 1.72
N PRO A 90 -2.29 12.90 0.97
CA PRO A 90 -3.12 12.53 -0.17
C PRO A 90 -2.28 12.21 -1.41
N ALA A 91 -2.86 11.48 -2.38
CA ALA A 91 -2.23 11.18 -3.65
C ALA A 91 -1.95 12.47 -4.45
N ARG A 92 -0.67 12.69 -4.82
CA ARG A 92 -0.27 13.88 -5.56
C ARG A 92 -0.84 13.94 -6.97
N CYS A 93 -1.06 12.77 -7.57
CA CYS A 93 -1.50 12.67 -8.96
C CYS A 93 -2.97 13.07 -9.18
N LEU A 94 -3.78 13.20 -8.13
CA LEU A 94 -5.19 13.52 -8.22
C LEU A 94 -5.43 15.04 -8.23
N THR A 95 -6.15 15.53 -9.26
CA THR A 95 -6.75 16.85 -9.19
C THR A 95 -7.92 16.87 -8.18
N PRO A 96 -8.34 18.04 -7.69
CA PRO A 96 -9.50 18.12 -6.80
C PRO A 96 -10.76 17.47 -7.40
N GLU A 97 -11.01 17.68 -8.69
CA GLU A 97 -12.17 17.16 -9.41
C GLU A 97 -12.12 15.63 -9.54
N LEU A 98 -10.94 15.08 -9.86
CA LEU A 98 -10.76 13.63 -9.95
C LEU A 98 -10.89 12.96 -8.58
N ARG A 99 -10.33 13.58 -7.54
CA ARG A 99 -10.46 13.12 -6.15
C ARG A 99 -11.92 13.08 -5.72
N GLU A 100 -12.71 14.10 -6.03
CA GLU A 100 -14.13 14.13 -5.73
C GLU A 100 -14.89 13.01 -6.45
N ARG A 101 -14.64 12.83 -7.77
CA ARG A 101 -15.26 11.75 -8.57
C ARG A 101 -14.93 10.37 -8.01
N MET A 102 -13.68 10.11 -7.69
CA MET A 102 -13.24 8.82 -7.14
C MET A 102 -13.79 8.59 -5.73
N GLY A 103 -13.78 9.61 -4.87
CA GLY A 103 -14.37 9.55 -3.53
C GLY A 103 -15.88 9.28 -3.57
N ALA A 104 -16.61 9.96 -4.47
CA ALA A 104 -18.03 9.70 -4.68
C ALA A 104 -18.28 8.26 -5.18
N ALA A 105 -17.42 7.72 -6.06
CA ALA A 105 -17.50 6.34 -6.52
C ALA A 105 -17.27 5.35 -5.37
N ALA A 106 -16.30 5.61 -4.49
CA ALA A 106 -16.03 4.78 -3.30
C ALA A 106 -17.23 4.75 -2.34
N VAL A 107 -17.82 5.91 -2.04
CA VAL A 107 -19.04 6.00 -1.23
C VAL A 107 -20.20 5.28 -1.87
N LYS A 108 -20.38 5.43 -3.20
CA LYS A 108 -21.43 4.72 -3.95
C LYS A 108 -21.26 3.21 -3.89
N ALA A 109 -20.03 2.70 -4.04
CA ALA A 109 -19.73 1.27 -3.94
C ALA A 109 -20.09 0.74 -2.55
N ALA A 110 -19.64 1.40 -1.48
CA ALA A 110 -19.93 1.00 -0.11
C ALA A 110 -21.45 1.02 0.20
N LYS A 111 -22.18 2.04 -0.26
CA LYS A 111 -23.64 2.13 -0.12
C LYS A 111 -24.37 1.01 -0.85
N ALA A 112 -23.92 0.66 -2.07
CA ALA A 112 -24.58 -0.35 -2.90
C ALA A 112 -24.60 -1.75 -2.25
N VAL A 113 -23.61 -2.06 -1.41
CA VAL A 113 -23.51 -3.34 -0.69
C VAL A 113 -23.97 -3.27 0.76
N GLY A 114 -24.50 -2.11 1.21
CA GLY A 114 -24.90 -1.93 2.59
C GLY A 114 -23.76 -2.07 3.59
N TYR A 115 -22.56 -1.58 3.21
CA TYR A 115 -21.36 -1.75 4.02
C TYR A 115 -21.48 -1.09 5.39
N GLU A 116 -20.94 -1.74 6.43
CA GLU A 116 -20.82 -1.20 7.79
C GLU A 116 -19.39 -1.30 8.26
N ASN A 117 -18.89 -0.29 8.98
CA ASN A 117 -17.57 -0.14 9.57
C ASN A 117 -16.53 0.50 8.65
N ALA A 118 -15.23 0.36 9.00
CA ALA A 118 -14.12 0.87 8.19
C ALA A 118 -13.78 -0.11 7.07
N GLY A 119 -13.65 0.41 5.86
CA GLY A 119 -13.24 -0.35 4.69
C GLY A 119 -12.47 0.53 3.70
N THR A 120 -11.92 -0.07 2.69
CA THR A 120 -11.18 0.63 1.64
C THR A 120 -11.66 0.19 0.28
N VAL A 121 -11.89 1.15 -0.61
CA VAL A 121 -12.20 0.91 -2.02
C VAL A 121 -10.96 1.22 -2.84
N GLU A 122 -10.46 0.22 -3.55
CA GLU A 122 -9.25 0.29 -4.36
C GLU A 122 -9.59 0.51 -5.84
N PHE A 123 -8.79 1.37 -6.48
CA PHE A 123 -8.93 1.72 -7.89
C PHE A 123 -7.59 1.64 -8.61
N LEU A 124 -7.65 1.30 -9.88
CA LEU A 124 -6.57 1.53 -10.83
C LEU A 124 -6.82 2.85 -11.56
N LEU A 125 -5.93 3.80 -11.40
CA LEU A 125 -5.94 5.04 -12.17
C LEU A 125 -5.09 4.85 -13.42
N ASP A 126 -5.69 5.11 -14.59
CA ASP A 126 -5.01 5.01 -15.89
C ASP A 126 -3.89 6.08 -15.97
N PRO A 127 -2.80 5.84 -16.70
CA PRO A 127 -1.74 6.83 -16.96
C PRO A 127 -2.23 8.16 -17.54
N ASP A 128 -3.37 8.19 -18.22
CA ASP A 128 -4.00 9.42 -18.70
C ASP A 128 -4.51 10.35 -17.58
N ARG A 129 -4.64 9.81 -16.34
CA ARG A 129 -5.16 10.51 -15.16
C ARG A 129 -6.58 11.05 -15.30
N GLU A 130 -7.35 10.48 -16.20
CA GLU A 130 -8.76 10.83 -16.44
C GLU A 130 -9.68 9.66 -16.14
N HIS A 131 -9.24 8.43 -16.47
CA HIS A 131 -9.99 7.21 -16.28
C HIS A 131 -9.49 6.43 -15.07
N PHE A 132 -10.42 5.96 -14.28
CA PHE A 132 -10.14 5.05 -13.17
C PHE A 132 -11.11 3.87 -13.18
N TYR A 133 -10.63 2.74 -12.68
CA TYR A 133 -11.37 1.49 -12.67
C TYR A 133 -11.42 0.94 -11.26
N PHE A 134 -12.61 0.54 -10.82
CA PHE A 134 -12.77 -0.20 -9.57
C PHE A 134 -11.98 -1.51 -9.63
N MET A 135 -11.20 -1.79 -8.61
CA MET A 135 -10.44 -3.03 -8.50
C MET A 135 -11.11 -3.98 -7.49
N GLU A 136 -11.18 -3.56 -6.25
CA GLU A 136 -11.78 -4.34 -5.18
C GLU A 136 -12.18 -3.46 -3.98
N MET A 137 -12.89 -4.07 -3.03
CA MET A 137 -13.15 -3.46 -1.73
C MET A 137 -12.59 -4.36 -0.63
N ASN A 138 -11.73 -3.79 0.21
CA ASN A 138 -11.22 -4.45 1.39
C ASN A 138 -12.14 -4.15 2.58
N THR A 139 -12.82 -5.19 3.07
CA THR A 139 -13.83 -5.09 4.14
C THR A 139 -13.19 -5.18 5.54
N ARG A 140 -12.12 -4.46 5.75
CA ARG A 140 -11.31 -4.41 6.97
C ARG A 140 -10.49 -3.13 7.01
N ILE A 141 -9.89 -2.84 8.15
CA ILE A 141 -8.81 -1.84 8.22
C ILE A 141 -7.58 -2.36 7.49
N GLN A 142 -6.83 -1.47 6.84
CA GLN A 142 -5.59 -1.81 6.14
C GLN A 142 -4.36 -1.34 6.93
N VAL A 143 -3.19 -1.87 6.57
CA VAL A 143 -1.90 -1.53 7.22
C VAL A 143 -1.66 -0.02 7.13
N GLU A 144 -1.88 0.54 5.95
CA GLU A 144 -1.63 1.94 5.56
C GLU A 144 -2.67 2.96 6.06
N HIS A 145 -3.58 2.55 6.95
CA HIS A 145 -4.57 3.46 7.53
C HIS A 145 -3.94 4.67 8.24
N GLY A 146 -2.72 4.50 8.75
CA GLY A 146 -2.02 5.51 9.52
C GLY A 146 -1.76 6.82 8.76
N VAL A 147 -1.51 6.77 7.44
CA VAL A 147 -1.34 8.00 6.66
C VAL A 147 -2.65 8.79 6.55
N THR A 148 -3.80 8.10 6.45
CA THR A 148 -5.11 8.75 6.49
C THR A 148 -5.38 9.39 7.85
N GLU A 149 -5.06 8.71 8.95
CA GLU A 149 -5.20 9.27 10.30
C GLU A 149 -4.39 10.55 10.48
N LEU A 150 -3.14 10.57 9.97
CA LEU A 150 -2.26 11.73 10.09
C LEU A 150 -2.76 12.95 9.31
N VAL A 151 -3.32 12.76 8.12
CA VAL A 151 -3.78 13.88 7.28
C VAL A 151 -5.21 14.34 7.61
N THR A 152 -6.03 13.49 8.27
CA THR A 152 -7.42 13.82 8.61
C THR A 152 -7.62 14.15 10.09
N GLY A 153 -6.72 13.69 10.96
CA GLY A 153 -6.90 13.74 12.41
C GLY A 153 -7.96 12.77 12.95
N VAL A 154 -8.46 11.84 12.12
CA VAL A 154 -9.49 10.87 12.49
C VAL A 154 -8.85 9.56 12.92
N ASP A 155 -9.06 9.15 14.18
CA ASP A 155 -8.66 7.84 14.71
C ASP A 155 -9.62 6.76 14.18
N LEU A 156 -9.15 5.98 13.19
CA LEU A 156 -9.95 4.97 12.49
C LEU A 156 -10.32 3.79 13.40
N VAL A 157 -9.40 3.34 14.24
CA VAL A 157 -9.67 2.23 15.18
C VAL A 157 -10.74 2.64 16.19
N ARG A 158 -10.68 3.86 16.68
CA ARG A 158 -11.74 4.41 17.54
C ARG A 158 -13.09 4.47 16.82
N GLN A 159 -13.11 4.86 15.53
CA GLN A 159 -14.36 4.87 14.76
C GLN A 159 -14.89 3.45 14.55
N GLN A 160 -14.04 2.47 14.27
CA GLN A 160 -14.44 1.07 14.18
C GLN A 160 -15.15 0.59 15.46
N LEU A 161 -14.55 0.85 16.63
CA LEU A 161 -15.13 0.47 17.91
C LEU A 161 -16.48 1.16 18.17
N ARG A 162 -16.59 2.44 17.84
CA ARG A 162 -17.84 3.21 17.96
C ARG A 162 -18.96 2.65 17.08
N ILE A 163 -18.66 2.39 15.80
CA ILE A 163 -19.62 1.83 14.85
C ILE A 163 -20.05 0.43 15.28
N ALA A 164 -19.08 -0.42 15.65
CA ALA A 164 -19.36 -1.77 16.13
C ALA A 164 -20.22 -1.80 17.40
N SER A 165 -20.13 -0.76 18.25
CA SER A 165 -21.01 -0.60 19.42
C SER A 165 -22.40 -0.05 19.08
N GLY A 166 -22.72 0.13 17.79
CA GLY A 166 -24.03 0.59 17.32
C GLY A 166 -24.23 2.09 17.31
N LEU A 167 -23.17 2.88 17.49
CA LEU A 167 -23.24 4.34 17.43
C LEU A 167 -23.23 4.83 15.98
N ALA A 168 -24.05 5.85 15.69
CA ALA A 168 -24.03 6.53 14.41
C ALA A 168 -22.70 7.28 14.20
N LEU A 169 -22.30 7.41 12.93
CA LEU A 169 -21.23 8.31 12.53
C LEU A 169 -21.59 9.75 12.92
N ARG A 170 -20.67 10.42 13.62
CA ARG A 170 -20.82 11.84 13.94
C ARG A 170 -20.20 12.75 12.90
N LEU A 171 -19.24 12.21 12.13
CA LEU A 171 -18.57 12.90 11.04
C LEU A 171 -19.46 12.90 9.80
N ARG A 172 -19.58 14.04 9.16
CA ARG A 172 -20.20 14.21 7.85
C ARG A 172 -19.10 14.39 6.81
N GLN A 173 -19.41 14.24 5.53
CA GLN A 173 -18.40 14.38 4.48
C GLN A 173 -17.75 15.77 4.47
N GLU A 174 -18.53 16.83 4.74
CA GLU A 174 -18.04 18.19 4.82
C GLU A 174 -17.12 18.48 6.01
N ASP A 175 -17.11 17.62 7.03
CA ASP A 175 -16.24 17.75 8.20
C ASP A 175 -14.84 17.16 7.92
N VAL A 176 -14.68 16.38 6.85
CA VAL A 176 -13.42 15.73 6.47
C VAL A 176 -12.53 16.71 5.72
N THR A 177 -11.40 17.04 6.31
CA THR A 177 -10.38 17.91 5.69
C THR A 177 -9.05 17.17 5.62
N LEU A 178 -8.35 17.28 4.49
CA LEU A 178 -7.00 16.76 4.34
C LEU A 178 -5.99 17.87 4.62
N GLN A 179 -5.16 17.69 5.62
CA GLN A 179 -4.14 18.66 6.02
C GLN A 179 -2.75 18.06 5.91
N GLY A 180 -1.82 18.81 5.31
CA GLY A 180 -0.45 18.37 5.15
C GLY A 180 -0.29 17.16 4.23
N HIS A 181 0.73 16.38 4.50
CA HIS A 181 1.06 15.17 3.74
C HIS A 181 1.68 14.12 4.67
N ALA A 182 1.33 12.86 4.47
CA ALA A 182 1.89 11.74 5.22
C ALA A 182 2.45 10.69 4.27
N ILE A 183 3.55 10.06 4.67
CA ILE A 183 4.16 8.91 3.99
C ILE A 183 4.35 7.82 5.03
N GLU A 184 4.03 6.59 4.68
CA GLU A 184 4.33 5.38 5.43
C GLU A 184 5.36 4.56 4.65
N CYS A 185 6.38 4.03 5.32
CA CYS A 185 7.29 3.01 4.81
C CYS A 185 7.09 1.74 5.63
N ARG A 186 6.78 0.63 4.97
CA ARG A 186 6.76 -0.69 5.61
C ARG A 186 8.18 -1.20 5.77
N ILE A 187 8.54 -1.56 6.98
CA ILE A 187 9.82 -2.18 7.29
C ILE A 187 9.58 -3.68 7.42
N ASN A 188 10.01 -4.40 6.40
CA ASN A 188 9.87 -5.85 6.32
C ASN A 188 11.22 -6.54 6.60
N ALA A 189 11.21 -7.61 7.38
CA ALA A 189 12.36 -8.50 7.57
C ALA A 189 12.56 -9.35 6.31
N GLU A 190 13.06 -8.72 5.27
CA GLU A 190 13.28 -9.27 3.94
C GLU A 190 14.61 -8.78 3.40
N ASP A 191 15.29 -9.61 2.64
CA ASP A 191 16.54 -9.24 1.95
C ASP A 191 16.23 -8.89 0.48
N PRO A 192 16.21 -7.60 0.10
CA PRO A 192 15.95 -7.18 -1.27
C PRO A 192 16.98 -7.71 -2.27
N VAL A 193 18.25 -7.86 -1.84
CA VAL A 193 19.34 -8.36 -2.70
C VAL A 193 19.17 -9.85 -3.01
N GLN A 194 18.59 -10.61 -2.08
CA GLN A 194 18.27 -12.03 -2.26
C GLN A 194 16.81 -12.26 -2.71
N GLY A 195 16.27 -11.36 -3.52
CA GLY A 195 14.92 -11.50 -4.09
C GLY A 195 13.79 -11.31 -3.07
N PHE A 196 14.02 -10.56 -2.01
CA PHE A 196 13.09 -10.33 -0.91
C PHE A 196 12.75 -11.61 -0.13
N ARG A 197 13.74 -12.44 0.05
CA ARG A 197 13.59 -13.62 0.91
C ARG A 197 13.27 -13.17 2.34
N PRO A 198 12.22 -13.71 2.97
CA PRO A 198 11.95 -13.46 4.37
C PRO A 198 13.13 -13.87 5.26
N CYS A 199 13.49 -13.03 6.21
CA CYS A 199 14.62 -13.20 7.11
C CYS A 199 14.15 -13.03 8.57
N PRO A 200 13.30 -13.94 9.07
CA PRO A 200 12.91 -13.91 10.48
C PRO A 200 14.14 -14.14 11.37
N GLY A 201 14.16 -13.56 12.55
CA GLY A 201 15.30 -13.69 13.43
C GLY A 201 15.15 -12.94 14.75
N ARG A 202 16.21 -12.94 15.54
CA ARG A 202 16.28 -12.21 16.80
C ARG A 202 16.70 -10.76 16.51
N VAL A 203 16.09 -9.82 17.22
CA VAL A 203 16.48 -8.42 17.25
C VAL A 203 17.58 -8.24 18.27
N ASP A 204 18.81 -8.05 17.83
CA ASP A 204 19.95 -7.84 18.73
C ASP A 204 20.00 -6.42 19.25
N PHE A 205 19.80 -5.43 18.37
CA PHE A 205 19.66 -4.02 18.71
C PHE A 205 18.55 -3.38 17.90
N LEU A 206 17.84 -2.41 18.49
CA LEU A 206 16.76 -1.67 17.82
C LEU A 206 16.75 -0.23 18.29
N HIS A 207 16.78 0.69 17.32
CA HIS A 207 16.50 2.10 17.51
C HIS A 207 15.43 2.55 16.52
N PHE A 208 14.34 3.11 17.05
CA PHE A 208 13.30 3.74 16.24
C PHE A 208 13.48 5.24 16.15
N PRO A 209 13.24 5.85 14.97
CA PRO A 209 13.25 7.30 14.82
C PRO A 209 12.15 7.95 15.65
N GLY A 210 12.38 9.19 16.05
CA GLY A 210 11.44 9.95 16.85
C GLY A 210 11.32 11.42 16.44
N GLY A 211 10.57 12.18 17.26
CA GLY A 211 10.41 13.62 17.09
C GLY A 211 9.09 14.04 16.43
N PRO A 212 8.87 15.37 16.24
CA PRO A 212 7.62 15.90 15.73
C PRO A 212 7.25 15.36 14.34
N GLY A 213 6.02 14.89 14.19
CA GLY A 213 5.50 14.36 12.92
C GLY A 213 6.09 12.99 12.53
N VAL A 214 6.57 12.23 13.51
CA VAL A 214 7.01 10.84 13.34
C VAL A 214 6.12 9.94 14.18
N ARG A 215 5.64 8.85 13.58
CA ARG A 215 4.90 7.77 14.25
C ARG A 215 5.52 6.45 13.83
N VAL A 216 5.70 5.55 14.79
CA VAL A 216 6.17 4.19 14.53
C VAL A 216 5.16 3.22 15.15
N ASP A 217 4.66 2.30 14.33
CA ASP A 217 3.82 1.21 14.79
C ASP A 217 4.61 -0.10 14.67
N SER A 218 4.95 -0.71 15.80
CA SER A 218 5.72 -1.97 15.86
C SER A 218 5.48 -2.68 17.18
N CYS A 219 5.68 -3.99 17.18
CA CYS A 219 5.75 -4.79 18.40
C CYS A 219 7.19 -5.16 18.79
N LEU A 220 8.20 -4.72 18.00
CA LEU A 220 9.58 -5.10 18.22
C LEU A 220 10.23 -4.33 19.36
N TYR A 221 11.17 -4.99 20.02
CA TYR A 221 12.09 -4.43 21.00
C TYR A 221 13.41 -5.23 20.98
N SER A 222 14.51 -4.65 21.44
CA SER A 222 15.80 -5.35 21.51
C SER A 222 15.69 -6.63 22.35
N GLY A 223 16.11 -7.75 21.77
CA GLY A 223 16.03 -9.08 22.37
C GLY A 223 14.78 -9.89 22.02
N CYS A 224 13.75 -9.30 21.37
CA CYS A 224 12.62 -10.07 20.89
C CYS A 224 12.97 -10.89 19.63
N GLU A 225 12.08 -11.81 19.25
CA GLU A 225 12.23 -12.66 18.09
C GLU A 225 11.06 -12.43 17.13
N LEU A 226 11.38 -12.15 15.85
CA LEU A 226 10.39 -12.09 14.78
C LEU A 226 10.09 -13.50 14.29
N SER A 227 8.83 -13.92 14.45
CA SER A 227 8.38 -15.26 14.13
C SER A 227 8.33 -15.54 12.63
N PRO A 228 8.79 -16.72 12.15
CA PRO A 228 8.65 -17.12 10.75
C PRO A 228 7.22 -17.56 10.35
N TYR A 229 6.29 -17.64 11.32
CA TYR A 229 4.93 -18.14 11.10
C TYR A 229 3.93 -17.05 10.69
N TYR A 230 4.34 -15.80 10.68
CA TYR A 230 3.54 -14.64 10.30
C TYR A 230 4.17 -13.88 9.14
N ASP A 231 3.56 -12.76 8.77
CA ASP A 231 4.11 -11.84 7.77
C ASP A 231 5.47 -11.29 8.22
N SER A 232 6.32 -10.94 7.23
CA SER A 232 7.65 -10.39 7.46
C SER A 232 7.66 -8.95 7.99
N MET A 233 6.52 -8.28 8.10
CA MET A 233 6.42 -6.88 8.50
C MET A 233 6.87 -6.70 9.97
N ALA A 234 8.01 -6.04 10.15
CA ALA A 234 8.64 -5.78 11.43
C ALA A 234 8.12 -4.48 12.08
N ALA A 235 7.92 -3.47 11.24
CA ALA A 235 7.44 -2.16 11.67
C ALA A 235 6.82 -1.42 10.48
N LYS A 236 6.11 -0.33 10.78
CA LYS A 236 5.81 0.72 9.83
C LYS A 236 6.22 2.06 10.42
N ILE A 237 6.96 2.83 9.63
CA ILE A 237 7.41 4.17 9.99
C ILE A 237 6.58 5.17 9.19
N LEU A 238 5.98 6.13 9.88
CA LEU A 238 5.15 7.15 9.26
C LEU A 238 5.76 8.53 9.53
N ALA A 239 5.83 9.34 8.51
CA ALA A 239 6.23 10.74 8.61
C ALA A 239 5.07 11.64 8.13
N TYR A 240 4.89 12.78 8.80
CA TYR A 240 3.89 13.78 8.48
C TYR A 240 4.52 15.17 8.50
N ALA A 241 4.18 16.01 7.52
CA ALA A 241 4.59 17.41 7.48
C ALA A 241 3.56 18.27 6.71
N PRO A 242 3.63 19.62 6.79
CA PRO A 242 2.73 20.48 6.04
C PRO A 242 2.81 20.31 4.51
N THR A 243 3.95 19.92 3.98
CA THR A 243 4.14 19.71 2.54
C THR A 243 4.75 18.34 2.24
N ARG A 244 4.48 17.82 1.04
CA ARG A 244 5.04 16.53 0.59
C ARG A 244 6.57 16.50 0.64
N MET A 245 7.25 17.57 0.20
CA MET A 245 8.71 17.60 0.20
C MET A 245 9.31 17.61 1.62
N GLU A 246 8.66 18.28 2.56
CA GLU A 246 9.05 18.20 3.96
C GLU A 246 8.82 16.80 4.54
N THR A 247 7.72 16.15 4.15
CA THR A 247 7.42 14.76 4.53
C THR A 247 8.48 13.79 3.99
N ILE A 248 8.86 13.92 2.72
CA ILE A 248 9.95 13.11 2.11
C ILE A 248 11.26 13.31 2.89
N ARG A 249 11.65 14.55 3.17
CA ARG A 249 12.88 14.84 3.95
C ARG A 249 12.82 14.25 5.36
N ARG A 250 11.65 14.34 6.00
CA ARG A 250 11.43 13.76 7.32
C ARG A 250 11.50 12.23 7.29
N MET A 251 10.90 11.59 6.28
CA MET A 251 10.97 10.14 6.14
C MET A 251 12.40 9.67 5.86
N ARG A 252 13.18 10.38 5.03
CA ARG A 252 14.60 10.09 4.81
C ARG A 252 15.36 10.08 6.13
N ARG A 253 15.23 11.16 6.94
CA ARG A 253 15.82 11.23 8.28
C ARG A 253 15.37 10.06 9.16
N CYS A 254 14.09 9.69 9.11
CA CYS A 254 13.60 8.56 9.90
C CYS A 254 14.27 7.25 9.49
N LEU A 255 14.48 7.02 8.20
CA LEU A 255 15.14 5.81 7.73
C LEU A 255 16.67 5.83 8.00
N GLU A 256 17.30 7.00 8.00
CA GLU A 256 18.70 7.18 8.42
C GLU A 256 18.90 6.92 9.92
N GLU A 257 17.94 7.31 10.76
CA GLU A 257 18.00 7.08 12.22
C GLU A 257 17.59 5.65 12.59
N PHE A 258 16.80 4.96 11.74
CA PHE A 258 16.32 3.62 12.03
C PHE A 258 17.48 2.62 12.01
N THR A 259 17.68 1.93 13.13
CA THR A 259 18.67 0.87 13.23
C THR A 259 18.02 -0.41 13.74
N LEU A 260 18.19 -1.50 13.02
CA LEU A 260 17.81 -2.85 13.42
C LEU A 260 18.96 -3.79 13.11
N GLU A 261 19.51 -4.43 14.14
CA GLU A 261 20.53 -5.46 14.02
C GLU A 261 19.94 -6.84 14.36
N GLY A 262 20.42 -7.88 13.68
CA GLY A 262 19.99 -9.27 13.83
C GLY A 262 19.48 -9.90 12.55
N PHE A 263 18.81 -9.14 11.68
CA PHE A 263 18.38 -9.60 10.35
C PHE A 263 18.24 -8.42 9.38
N PRO A 264 18.38 -8.68 8.05
CA PRO A 264 18.22 -7.65 7.04
C PRO A 264 16.76 -7.19 6.91
N THR A 265 16.60 -5.92 6.50
CA THR A 265 15.29 -5.32 6.20
C THR A 265 15.31 -4.61 4.85
N ASN A 266 14.14 -4.21 4.38
CA ASN A 266 14.00 -3.39 3.18
C ASN A 266 14.14 -1.88 3.43
N ALA A 267 14.56 -1.45 4.62
CA ALA A 267 14.64 -0.03 5.00
C ALA A 267 15.54 0.78 4.06
N GLU A 268 16.71 0.26 3.70
CA GLU A 268 17.62 0.91 2.78
C GLU A 268 17.02 1.06 1.38
N LEU A 269 16.35 0.04 0.87
CA LEU A 269 15.63 0.14 -0.41
C LEU A 269 14.58 1.26 -0.38
N SER A 270 13.82 1.36 0.70
CA SER A 270 12.84 2.44 0.88
C SER A 270 13.52 3.81 0.91
N TYR A 271 14.68 3.92 1.54
CA TYR A 271 15.49 5.14 1.53
C TYR A 271 15.91 5.54 0.11
N GLN A 272 16.41 4.58 -0.68
CA GLN A 272 16.78 4.82 -2.09
C GLN A 272 15.58 5.29 -2.93
N ILE A 273 14.43 4.65 -2.76
CA ILE A 273 13.20 5.02 -3.47
C ILE A 273 12.83 6.49 -3.21
N LEU A 274 12.97 6.95 -1.97
CA LEU A 274 12.67 8.34 -1.60
C LEU A 274 13.59 9.37 -2.31
N TYR A 275 14.74 8.97 -2.84
CA TYR A 275 15.63 9.83 -3.64
C TYR A 275 15.37 9.70 -5.14
N HIS A 276 14.64 8.69 -5.58
CA HIS A 276 14.40 8.47 -7.00
C HIS A 276 13.58 9.62 -7.61
N PRO A 277 13.98 10.14 -8.79
CA PRO A 277 13.29 11.28 -9.42
C PRO A 277 11.79 11.06 -9.63
N GLU A 278 11.36 9.87 -10.08
CA GLU A 278 9.94 9.57 -10.26
C GLU A 278 9.16 9.63 -8.94
N PHE A 279 9.75 9.16 -7.83
CA PHE A 279 9.11 9.29 -6.54
C PHE A 279 9.00 10.75 -6.11
N ILE A 280 10.09 11.53 -6.22
CA ILE A 280 10.09 12.96 -5.88
C ILE A 280 9.06 13.72 -6.71
N LEU A 281 8.95 13.42 -8.01
CA LEU A 281 7.99 14.03 -8.92
C LEU A 281 6.56 13.49 -8.71
N GLY A 282 6.37 12.40 -7.95
CA GLY A 282 5.08 11.74 -7.77
C GLY A 282 4.60 11.07 -9.06
N GLU A 283 5.51 10.44 -9.80
CA GLU A 283 5.24 9.79 -11.08
C GLU A 283 5.24 8.26 -11.02
N CYS A 284 5.48 7.68 -9.82
CA CYS A 284 5.49 6.23 -9.64
C CYS A 284 4.18 5.59 -10.09
N THR A 285 4.32 4.45 -10.77
CA THR A 285 3.22 3.56 -11.16
C THR A 285 3.41 2.21 -10.46
N THR A 286 2.48 1.29 -10.60
CA THR A 286 2.62 -0.07 -10.05
C THR A 286 3.79 -0.85 -10.68
N ALA A 287 4.32 -0.41 -11.81
CA ALA A 287 5.48 -0.99 -12.48
C ALA A 287 6.82 -0.41 -11.99
N PHE A 288 6.79 0.66 -11.18
CA PHE A 288 7.97 1.41 -10.77
C PHE A 288 9.10 0.50 -10.25
N LEU A 289 8.79 -0.38 -9.31
CA LEU A 289 9.83 -1.21 -8.71
C LEU A 289 10.35 -2.28 -9.67
N ASP A 290 9.51 -2.84 -10.52
CA ASP A 290 9.95 -3.82 -11.53
C ASP A 290 10.90 -3.17 -12.55
N GLU A 291 10.72 -1.89 -12.84
CA GLU A 291 11.55 -1.14 -13.80
C GLU A 291 12.88 -0.66 -13.20
N HIS A 292 12.90 -0.27 -11.92
CA HIS A 292 14.05 0.39 -11.28
C HIS A 292 14.77 -0.45 -10.22
N LEU A 293 14.25 -1.62 -9.84
CA LEU A 293 14.82 -2.43 -8.74
C LEU A 293 16.31 -2.72 -8.93
N SER A 294 16.74 -3.07 -10.15
CA SER A 294 18.14 -3.41 -10.41
C SER A 294 19.07 -2.22 -10.17
N GLU A 295 18.67 -1.03 -10.57
CA GLU A 295 19.42 0.21 -10.36
C GLU A 295 19.50 0.57 -8.88
N LEU A 296 18.37 0.51 -8.17
CA LEU A 296 18.27 0.79 -6.74
C LEU A 296 19.19 -0.16 -5.93
N LEU A 297 19.18 -1.45 -6.23
CA LEU A 297 20.02 -2.43 -5.54
C LEU A 297 21.51 -2.32 -5.93
N GLU A 298 21.85 -1.91 -7.15
CA GLU A 298 23.24 -1.67 -7.54
C GLU A 298 23.84 -0.50 -6.77
N PHE A 299 23.07 0.54 -6.51
CA PHE A 299 23.51 1.70 -5.73
C PHE A 299 23.82 1.29 -4.29
N SER A 300 22.92 0.54 -3.62
CA SER A 300 23.16 0.01 -2.27
C SER A 300 24.41 -0.84 -2.20
N ARG A 301 24.64 -1.71 -3.17
CA ARG A 301 25.85 -2.54 -3.23
C ARG A 301 27.13 -1.71 -3.35
N LYS A 302 27.14 -0.68 -4.19
CA LYS A 302 28.29 0.21 -4.36
C LYS A 302 28.61 0.99 -3.08
N LEU A 303 27.61 1.40 -2.34
CA LEU A 303 27.81 2.06 -1.03
C LEU A 303 28.48 1.13 -0.04
N SER A 304 27.98 -0.09 0.13
CA SER A 304 28.58 -1.08 1.02
C SER A 304 30.03 -1.47 0.62
N GLU A 305 30.33 -1.59 -0.68
CA GLU A 305 31.66 -1.89 -1.18
C GLU A 305 32.65 -0.71 -1.00
N SER A 306 32.16 0.53 -0.97
CA SER A 306 33.00 1.71 -0.80
C SER A 306 33.48 1.94 0.65
N GLY A 307 33.00 1.15 1.60
CA GLY A 307 33.34 1.32 3.03
C GLY A 307 32.80 2.61 3.66
N VAL A 308 31.89 3.27 2.98
CA VAL A 308 31.09 4.35 3.54
C VAL A 308 29.96 3.67 4.30
N ASP A 309 30.23 3.35 5.57
CA ASP A 309 29.18 2.92 6.49
C ASP A 309 28.15 4.03 6.59
N ALA A 310 26.90 3.68 6.28
CA ALA A 310 25.76 4.58 6.36
C ALA A 310 25.41 4.89 7.83
#